data_e16b84a681a2bc30cd525a2435e210b3
#
_entry.id   e16b84a681a2bc30cd525a2435e210b3
#
_cell.length_a   1.000
_cell.length_b   1.000
_cell.length_c   1.000
_cell.angle_alpha   90.00
_cell.angle_beta   90.00
_cell.angle_gamma   90.00
#
_symmetry.space_group_name_H-M   'P 1'
#
loop_
_entity.id
_entity.type
_entity.pdbx_description
1 polymer ?
#
loop_
_entity_poly.entity_id
_entity_poly.type
_entity_poly.pdbx_seq_one_letter_code
_entity_poly.pdbx_strand_id
1 'polypeptide(L)'
;MSRIHPTALVDTGAELDSTVEVGPYTVIGPHVRLGAGTRVGAHCVIEGHTTIGRDNHIFQFNSLGAIPQDKKYAGEPCELVIGDRNTVREFCTFNIGTANDAGVTRVGNDNWIMAYVHLAHDCQIGNHTIFANNTQLAGHVHVGDWVILGGFTVVHQFCRLGAHSFTAMNSLLFADLPPFVMCQGQPAEARSMNYEGLRRRGFSSERVQVVKAMHKALYRDNLTLAQAMERMAMLALEHPASAQDVALMNDFLRAGSDKRGIVR
;
A
#
# COMPACT_ATOMS: atom_id res chain seq x y z
N MET A 1 -18.56 12.67 -23.36
CA MET A 1 -17.95 11.84 -24.42
C MET A 1 -16.58 11.44 -23.92
N SER A 2 -16.23 10.15 -23.94
CA SER A 2 -14.91 9.67 -23.61
C SER A 2 -13.88 10.37 -24.53
N ARG A 3 -12.79 10.84 -23.93
CA ARG A 3 -11.71 11.52 -24.68
C ARG A 3 -10.58 10.52 -24.95
N ILE A 4 -10.87 9.55 -25.81
CA ILE A 4 -9.86 8.55 -26.23
C ILE A 4 -9.08 9.14 -27.39
N HIS A 5 -7.73 9.23 -27.23
CA HIS A 5 -6.88 9.71 -28.29
C HIS A 5 -6.92 8.76 -29.51
N PRO A 6 -6.96 9.25 -30.76
CA PRO A 6 -7.09 8.39 -31.95
C PRO A 6 -5.98 7.34 -32.14
N THR A 7 -4.81 7.53 -31.53
CA THR A 7 -3.70 6.56 -31.55
C THR A 7 -3.69 5.59 -30.38
N ALA A 8 -4.65 5.70 -29.44
CA ALA A 8 -4.79 4.71 -28.40
C ALA A 8 -5.41 3.43 -28.96
N LEU A 9 -4.93 2.28 -28.49
CA LEU A 9 -5.46 0.96 -28.84
C LEU A 9 -6.33 0.48 -27.68
N VAL A 10 -7.63 0.59 -27.82
CA VAL A 10 -8.60 0.12 -26.80
C VAL A 10 -9.31 -1.10 -27.37
N ASP A 11 -9.19 -2.25 -26.68
CA ASP A 11 -9.86 -3.47 -27.09
C ASP A 11 -11.38 -3.32 -26.97
N THR A 12 -12.12 -3.95 -27.87
CA THR A 12 -13.60 -3.91 -27.89
C THR A 12 -14.25 -4.54 -26.69
N GLY A 13 -13.56 -5.41 -25.96
CA GLY A 13 -14.00 -6.00 -24.70
C GLY A 13 -13.76 -5.12 -23.48
N ALA A 14 -13.01 -4.02 -23.59
CA ALA A 14 -12.77 -3.10 -22.50
C ALA A 14 -14.04 -2.30 -22.15
N GLU A 15 -14.29 -2.12 -20.84
CA GLU A 15 -15.42 -1.37 -20.31
C GLU A 15 -14.95 -0.02 -19.76
N LEU A 16 -15.12 1.06 -20.50
CA LEU A 16 -14.73 2.42 -20.11
C LEU A 16 -15.97 3.28 -19.87
N ASP A 17 -16.02 3.94 -18.71
CA ASP A 17 -17.05 4.97 -18.49
C ASP A 17 -16.91 6.09 -19.54
N SER A 18 -18.03 6.71 -19.89
CA SER A 18 -18.11 7.76 -20.92
C SER A 18 -17.27 9.02 -20.64
N THR A 19 -16.82 9.19 -19.39
CA THR A 19 -15.99 10.34 -18.94
C THR A 19 -14.50 10.05 -18.87
N VAL A 20 -14.09 8.80 -19.17
CA VAL A 20 -12.67 8.39 -19.16
C VAL A 20 -11.88 9.13 -20.23
N GLU A 21 -10.66 9.53 -19.89
CA GLU A 21 -9.69 10.10 -20.81
C GLU A 21 -8.53 9.12 -21.02
N VAL A 22 -8.14 8.85 -22.28
CA VAL A 22 -7.02 7.96 -22.63
C VAL A 22 -6.07 8.70 -23.57
N GLY A 23 -4.82 8.82 -23.14
CA GLY A 23 -3.74 9.50 -23.89
C GLY A 23 -3.23 8.70 -25.10
N PRO A 24 -2.38 9.33 -25.92
CA PRO A 24 -1.85 8.73 -27.15
C PRO A 24 -0.99 7.50 -26.87
N TYR A 25 -1.06 6.53 -27.80
CA TYR A 25 -0.26 5.29 -27.80
C TYR A 25 -0.44 4.41 -26.55
N THR A 26 -1.52 4.61 -25.80
CA THR A 26 -1.89 3.76 -24.66
C THR A 26 -2.63 2.53 -25.17
N VAL A 27 -2.34 1.38 -24.57
CA VAL A 27 -2.97 0.09 -24.88
C VAL A 27 -3.86 -0.33 -23.71
N ILE A 28 -5.12 -0.62 -23.98
CA ILE A 28 -6.11 -1.10 -23.00
C ILE A 28 -6.61 -2.48 -23.45
N GLY A 29 -6.38 -3.49 -22.62
CA GLY A 29 -6.73 -4.89 -22.91
C GLY A 29 -8.23 -5.22 -22.73
N PRO A 30 -8.67 -6.41 -23.19
CA PRO A 30 -10.10 -6.76 -23.30
C PRO A 30 -10.83 -6.94 -21.96
N HIS A 31 -10.15 -7.18 -20.86
CA HIS A 31 -10.76 -7.40 -19.54
C HIS A 31 -10.55 -6.23 -18.58
N VAL A 32 -10.23 -5.06 -19.14
CA VAL A 32 -10.00 -3.84 -18.37
C VAL A 32 -11.29 -3.07 -18.16
N ARG A 33 -11.51 -2.59 -16.93
CA ARG A 33 -12.60 -1.71 -16.56
C ARG A 33 -12.07 -0.41 -15.99
N LEU A 34 -12.50 0.73 -16.53
CA LEU A 34 -12.11 2.06 -16.05
C LEU A 34 -13.36 2.85 -15.61
N GLY A 35 -13.37 3.26 -14.34
CA GLY A 35 -14.44 4.04 -13.73
C GLY A 35 -14.44 5.52 -14.13
N ALA A 36 -15.56 6.19 -13.86
CA ALA A 36 -15.83 7.58 -14.24
C ALA A 36 -14.71 8.54 -13.81
N GLY A 37 -14.40 9.52 -14.65
CA GLY A 37 -13.43 10.58 -14.38
C GLY A 37 -11.97 10.13 -14.36
N THR A 38 -11.69 8.85 -14.55
CA THR A 38 -10.32 8.33 -14.59
C THR A 38 -9.59 8.79 -15.84
N ARG A 39 -8.35 9.23 -15.67
CA ARG A 39 -7.47 9.72 -16.73
C ARG A 39 -6.24 8.85 -16.85
N VAL A 40 -5.97 8.37 -18.05
CA VAL A 40 -4.78 7.55 -18.38
C VAL A 40 -3.88 8.34 -19.31
N GLY A 41 -2.62 8.53 -18.93
CA GLY A 41 -1.60 9.24 -19.71
C GLY A 41 -1.21 8.50 -21.00
N ALA A 42 -0.22 9.02 -21.68
CA ALA A 42 0.32 8.43 -22.90
C ALA A 42 1.18 7.19 -22.63
N HIS A 43 1.27 6.28 -23.62
CA HIS A 43 2.18 5.14 -23.57
C HIS A 43 2.01 4.22 -22.36
N CYS A 44 0.80 4.13 -21.80
CA CYS A 44 0.48 3.16 -20.76
C CYS A 44 0.07 1.82 -21.39
N VAL A 45 0.33 0.73 -20.68
CA VAL A 45 -0.24 -0.60 -20.96
C VAL A 45 -1.07 -1.00 -19.77
N ILE A 46 -2.38 -1.19 -19.98
CA ILE A 46 -3.31 -1.69 -18.95
C ILE A 46 -3.92 -2.97 -19.50
N GLU A 47 -3.68 -4.08 -18.82
CA GLU A 47 -4.04 -5.42 -19.33
C GLU A 47 -4.51 -6.35 -18.21
N GLY A 48 -4.70 -7.63 -18.52
CA GLY A 48 -5.21 -8.61 -17.57
C GLY A 48 -6.63 -8.28 -17.08
N HIS A 49 -7.10 -8.98 -16.07
CA HIS A 49 -8.37 -8.66 -15.39
C HIS A 49 -8.17 -7.49 -14.43
N THR A 50 -8.12 -6.28 -14.99
CA THR A 50 -7.81 -5.04 -14.24
C THR A 50 -9.04 -4.15 -14.12
N THR A 51 -9.43 -3.87 -12.89
CA THR A 51 -10.48 -2.89 -12.58
C THR A 51 -9.88 -1.66 -11.91
N ILE A 52 -10.10 -0.48 -12.47
CA ILE A 52 -9.68 0.82 -11.92
C ILE A 52 -10.93 1.64 -11.64
N GLY A 53 -11.08 2.10 -10.41
CA GLY A 53 -12.23 2.89 -9.94
C GLY A 53 -12.29 4.28 -10.56
N ARG A 54 -12.92 5.22 -9.84
CA ARG A 54 -13.23 6.57 -10.34
C ARG A 54 -12.13 7.57 -9.99
N ASP A 55 -12.07 8.64 -10.78
CA ASP A 55 -11.24 9.82 -10.52
C ASP A 55 -9.75 9.52 -10.30
N ASN A 56 -9.25 8.44 -10.88
CA ASN A 56 -7.83 8.12 -10.83
C ASN A 56 -7.04 8.94 -11.86
N HIS A 57 -5.83 9.32 -11.51
CA HIS A 57 -4.88 9.97 -12.41
C HIS A 57 -3.65 9.07 -12.62
N ILE A 58 -3.62 8.39 -13.74
CA ILE A 58 -2.53 7.51 -14.16
C ILE A 58 -1.68 8.25 -15.17
N PHE A 59 -0.44 8.57 -14.79
CA PHE A 59 0.50 9.27 -15.64
C PHE A 59 1.03 8.36 -16.76
N GLN A 60 1.87 8.88 -17.63
CA GLN A 60 2.41 8.17 -18.78
C GLN A 60 3.36 7.01 -18.38
N PHE A 61 3.57 6.06 -19.31
CA PHE A 61 4.54 4.98 -19.23
C PHE A 61 4.31 3.99 -18.07
N ASN A 62 3.07 3.75 -17.68
CA ASN A 62 2.74 2.76 -16.66
C ASN A 62 2.39 1.40 -17.27
N SER A 63 2.76 0.32 -16.57
CA SER A 63 2.33 -1.06 -16.86
C SER A 63 1.47 -1.58 -15.70
N LEU A 64 0.17 -1.68 -15.91
CA LEU A 64 -0.79 -2.08 -14.88
C LEU A 64 -1.54 -3.34 -15.32
N GLY A 65 -1.56 -4.35 -14.45
CA GLY A 65 -2.26 -5.59 -14.70
C GLY A 65 -1.46 -6.64 -15.49
N ALA A 66 -0.17 -6.43 -15.68
CA ALA A 66 0.70 -7.45 -16.27
C ALA A 66 0.76 -8.72 -15.40
N ILE A 67 1.05 -9.85 -16.05
CA ILE A 67 1.22 -11.13 -15.37
C ILE A 67 2.29 -11.05 -14.26
N PRO A 68 2.16 -11.85 -13.18
CA PRO A 68 3.13 -11.90 -12.10
C PRO A 68 4.54 -12.27 -12.58
N GLN A 69 5.57 -11.71 -11.94
CA GLN A 69 6.95 -12.13 -12.14
C GLN A 69 7.31 -13.39 -11.33
N ASP A 70 6.31 -14.16 -10.91
CA ASP A 70 6.47 -15.45 -10.24
C ASP A 70 6.53 -16.57 -11.28
N LYS A 71 7.61 -17.37 -11.24
CA LYS A 71 7.81 -18.54 -12.13
C LYS A 71 6.74 -19.63 -11.97
N LYS A 72 5.99 -19.61 -10.88
CA LYS A 72 4.92 -20.58 -10.62
C LYS A 72 3.59 -20.21 -11.29
N TYR A 73 3.45 -18.98 -11.74
CA TYR A 73 2.23 -18.54 -12.43
C TYR A 73 2.07 -19.32 -13.74
N ALA A 74 0.89 -19.95 -13.92
CA ALA A 74 0.59 -20.81 -15.03
C ALA A 74 -0.54 -20.28 -15.96
N GLY A 75 -0.92 -19.00 -15.79
CA GLY A 75 -1.95 -18.36 -16.62
C GLY A 75 -3.33 -18.32 -15.96
N GLU A 76 -3.42 -18.48 -14.65
CA GLU A 76 -4.68 -18.42 -13.90
C GLU A 76 -5.31 -17.02 -14.00
N PRO A 77 -6.65 -16.93 -14.05
CA PRO A 77 -7.37 -15.65 -14.17
C PRO A 77 -7.38 -14.91 -12.83
N CYS A 78 -6.28 -14.23 -12.55
CA CYS A 78 -6.13 -13.39 -11.36
C CYS A 78 -6.31 -11.91 -11.69
N GLU A 79 -6.49 -11.07 -10.67
CA GLU A 79 -6.96 -9.70 -10.83
C GLU A 79 -5.98 -8.65 -10.29
N LEU A 80 -6.09 -7.43 -10.86
CA LEU A 80 -5.64 -6.19 -10.26
C LEU A 80 -6.86 -5.30 -10.02
N VAL A 81 -7.06 -4.85 -8.79
CA VAL A 81 -8.14 -3.93 -8.42
C VAL A 81 -7.54 -2.66 -7.82
N ILE A 82 -7.80 -1.52 -8.46
CA ILE A 82 -7.41 -0.19 -7.99
C ILE A 82 -8.69 0.58 -7.65
N GLY A 83 -8.77 1.12 -6.44
CA GLY A 83 -9.89 1.93 -5.97
C GLY A 83 -9.98 3.31 -6.63
N ASP A 84 -10.50 4.26 -5.90
CA ASP A 84 -10.82 5.61 -6.39
C ASP A 84 -9.75 6.65 -6.02
N ARG A 85 -9.67 7.73 -6.81
CA ARG A 85 -8.89 8.95 -6.51
C ARG A 85 -7.40 8.73 -6.23
N ASN A 86 -6.84 7.69 -6.82
CA ASN A 86 -5.39 7.47 -6.73
C ASN A 86 -4.64 8.29 -7.77
N THR A 87 -3.46 8.73 -7.40
CA THR A 87 -2.47 9.28 -8.34
C THR A 87 -1.33 8.29 -8.49
N VAL A 88 -1.14 7.79 -9.72
CA VAL A 88 -0.05 6.88 -10.08
C VAL A 88 0.86 7.61 -11.06
N ARG A 89 2.07 7.94 -10.62
CA ARG A 89 3.06 8.64 -11.42
C ARG A 89 3.68 7.67 -12.44
N GLU A 90 4.56 8.18 -13.24
CA GLU A 90 5.17 7.51 -14.39
C GLU A 90 6.06 6.31 -14.03
N PHE A 91 6.16 5.36 -14.95
CA PHE A 91 7.04 4.18 -14.89
C PHE A 91 6.73 3.23 -13.71
N CYS A 92 5.50 3.20 -13.22
CA CYS A 92 5.08 2.22 -12.22
C CYS A 92 4.67 0.89 -12.88
N THR A 93 4.84 -0.20 -12.12
CA THR A 93 4.45 -1.54 -12.55
C THR A 93 3.64 -2.23 -11.45
N PHE A 94 2.39 -2.63 -11.75
CA PHE A 94 1.52 -3.35 -10.82
C PHE A 94 1.12 -4.68 -11.48
N ASN A 95 1.45 -5.79 -10.84
CA ASN A 95 1.08 -7.11 -11.33
C ASN A 95 -0.29 -7.56 -10.79
N ILE A 96 -0.98 -8.43 -11.52
CA ILE A 96 -2.16 -9.15 -11.00
C ILE A 96 -1.77 -10.09 -9.86
N GLY A 97 -2.74 -10.66 -9.14
CA GLY A 97 -2.52 -11.66 -8.10
C GLY A 97 -2.09 -13.02 -8.65
N THR A 98 -2.02 -14.02 -7.75
CA THR A 98 -1.76 -15.43 -8.07
C THR A 98 -2.81 -16.33 -7.44
N ALA A 99 -3.11 -17.49 -8.04
CA ALA A 99 -4.07 -18.45 -7.51
C ALA A 99 -3.63 -19.11 -6.19
N ASN A 100 -2.37 -18.95 -5.81
CA ASN A 100 -1.84 -19.51 -4.57
C ASN A 100 -2.19 -18.67 -3.32
N ASP A 101 -2.83 -17.53 -3.50
CA ASP A 101 -3.32 -16.62 -2.44
C ASP A 101 -4.74 -16.14 -2.81
N ALA A 102 -5.08 -14.91 -2.51
CA ALA A 102 -6.41 -14.34 -2.80
C ALA A 102 -6.71 -14.16 -4.31
N GLY A 103 -5.76 -14.36 -5.19
CA GLY A 103 -5.91 -14.17 -6.64
C GLY A 103 -5.99 -12.71 -7.05
N VAL A 104 -5.73 -11.77 -6.15
CA VAL A 104 -5.91 -10.35 -6.42
C VAL A 104 -4.85 -9.48 -5.77
N THR A 105 -4.23 -8.62 -6.57
CA THR A 105 -3.49 -7.45 -6.08
C THR A 105 -4.45 -6.29 -5.93
N ARG A 106 -4.46 -5.64 -4.78
CA ARG A 106 -5.43 -4.59 -4.45
C ARG A 106 -4.75 -3.30 -4.03
N VAL A 107 -5.24 -2.19 -4.57
CA VAL A 107 -4.87 -0.82 -4.16
C VAL A 107 -6.15 -0.10 -3.74
N GLY A 108 -6.17 0.44 -2.53
CA GLY A 108 -7.31 1.19 -1.99
C GLY A 108 -7.51 2.56 -2.66
N ASN A 109 -7.96 3.52 -1.88
CA ASN A 109 -8.35 4.84 -2.37
C ASN A 109 -7.38 5.94 -1.89
N ASP A 110 -7.39 7.08 -2.60
CA ASP A 110 -6.69 8.30 -2.18
C ASP A 110 -5.18 8.13 -1.99
N ASN A 111 -4.57 7.21 -2.73
CA ASN A 111 -3.14 6.92 -2.63
C ASN A 111 -2.32 7.82 -3.56
N TRP A 112 -1.14 8.24 -3.11
CA TRP A 112 -0.16 8.99 -3.89
C TRP A 112 1.06 8.12 -4.15
N ILE A 113 1.15 7.58 -5.36
CA ILE A 113 2.20 6.64 -5.77
C ILE A 113 3.12 7.36 -6.76
N MET A 114 4.36 7.60 -6.33
CA MET A 114 5.36 8.33 -7.12
C MET A 114 6.00 7.43 -8.16
N ALA A 115 6.89 8.00 -8.97
CA ALA A 115 7.48 7.32 -10.11
C ALA A 115 8.34 6.10 -9.73
N TYR A 116 8.37 5.11 -10.64
CA TYR A 116 9.15 3.88 -10.54
C TYR A 116 8.76 2.96 -9.37
N VAL A 117 7.52 3.03 -8.88
CA VAL A 117 7.03 2.12 -7.84
C VAL A 117 6.64 0.77 -8.47
N HIS A 118 7.05 -0.32 -7.81
CA HIS A 118 6.63 -1.67 -8.17
C HIS A 118 5.75 -2.28 -7.09
N LEU A 119 4.58 -2.78 -7.48
CA LEU A 119 3.72 -3.63 -6.68
C LEU A 119 3.70 -5.03 -7.30
N ALA A 120 4.34 -5.99 -6.64
CA ALA A 120 4.28 -7.39 -7.06
C ALA A 120 2.89 -7.99 -6.77
N HIS A 121 2.70 -9.22 -7.22
CA HIS A 121 1.45 -9.96 -7.07
C HIS A 121 0.97 -10.07 -5.61
N ASP A 122 -0.33 -10.13 -5.42
CA ASP A 122 -1.02 -10.33 -4.13
C ASP A 122 -0.76 -9.25 -3.07
N CYS A 123 -0.15 -8.11 -3.45
CA CYS A 123 -0.05 -6.96 -2.56
C CYS A 123 -1.42 -6.42 -2.20
N GLN A 124 -1.63 -6.08 -0.91
CA GLN A 124 -2.86 -5.47 -0.39
C GLN A 124 -2.55 -4.10 0.18
N ILE A 125 -2.90 -3.05 -0.56
CA ILE A 125 -2.59 -1.66 -0.20
C ILE A 125 -3.86 -0.97 0.30
N GLY A 126 -3.79 -0.35 1.47
CA GLY A 126 -4.87 0.42 2.08
C GLY A 126 -5.10 1.78 1.40
N ASN A 127 -5.63 2.71 2.17
CA ASN A 127 -6.03 4.02 1.70
C ASN A 127 -5.07 5.12 2.19
N HIS A 128 -5.05 6.26 1.48
CA HIS A 128 -4.28 7.46 1.86
C HIS A 128 -2.77 7.20 2.03
N THR A 129 -2.22 6.21 1.34
CA THR A 129 -0.79 5.90 1.42
C THR A 129 0.04 6.82 0.52
N ILE A 130 1.30 6.99 0.86
CA ILE A 130 2.28 7.70 0.03
C ILE A 130 3.47 6.78 -0.21
N PHE A 131 3.72 6.44 -1.46
CA PHE A 131 4.89 5.68 -1.88
C PHE A 131 5.82 6.60 -2.67
N ALA A 132 6.96 6.92 -2.08
CA ALA A 132 7.94 7.76 -2.75
C ALA A 132 8.68 6.97 -3.85
N ASN A 133 9.43 7.68 -4.68
CA ASN A 133 10.09 7.15 -5.86
C ASN A 133 10.90 5.87 -5.57
N ASN A 134 10.84 4.91 -6.50
CA ASN A 134 11.59 3.66 -6.44
C ASN A 134 11.24 2.76 -5.23
N THR A 135 10.06 2.90 -4.64
CA THR A 135 9.57 1.93 -3.65
C THR A 135 9.25 0.60 -4.33
N GLN A 136 9.73 -0.50 -3.76
CA GLN A 136 9.56 -1.85 -4.29
C GLN A 136 8.90 -2.76 -3.26
N LEU A 137 7.70 -3.26 -3.57
CA LEU A 137 7.00 -4.24 -2.74
C LEU A 137 7.06 -5.61 -3.41
N ALA A 138 7.65 -6.58 -2.73
CA ALA A 138 7.60 -7.98 -3.17
C ALA A 138 6.20 -8.57 -2.95
N GLY A 139 5.96 -9.79 -3.42
CA GLY A 139 4.64 -10.42 -3.35
C GLY A 139 4.05 -10.53 -1.94
N HIS A 140 2.73 -10.52 -1.84
CA HIS A 140 1.98 -10.70 -0.60
C HIS A 140 2.25 -9.65 0.50
N VAL A 141 2.73 -8.47 0.15
CA VAL A 141 2.95 -7.39 1.11
C VAL A 141 1.61 -6.72 1.44
N HIS A 142 1.33 -6.53 2.73
CA HIS A 142 0.16 -5.82 3.21
C HIS A 142 0.55 -4.45 3.76
N VAL A 143 -0.09 -3.39 3.27
CA VAL A 143 0.16 -2.01 3.70
C VAL A 143 -1.12 -1.41 4.22
N GLY A 144 -1.13 -1.02 5.49
CA GLY A 144 -2.28 -0.37 6.13
C GLY A 144 -2.50 1.07 5.66
N ASP A 145 -3.59 1.66 6.12
CA ASP A 145 -3.94 3.03 5.78
C ASP A 145 -2.90 4.04 6.29
N TRP A 146 -2.72 5.13 5.55
CA TRP A 146 -1.84 6.24 5.94
C TRP A 146 -0.35 5.89 6.08
N VAL A 147 0.08 4.77 5.54
CA VAL A 147 1.50 4.41 5.51
C VAL A 147 2.24 5.33 4.54
N ILE A 148 3.42 5.75 4.93
CA ILE A 148 4.33 6.52 4.07
C ILE A 148 5.61 5.71 3.89
N LEU A 149 5.95 5.40 2.64
CA LEU A 149 7.20 4.74 2.27
C LEU A 149 8.15 5.77 1.65
N GLY A 150 9.28 6.00 2.31
CA GLY A 150 10.34 6.87 1.80
C GLY A 150 10.96 6.30 0.53
N GLY A 151 11.56 7.15 -0.30
CA GLY A 151 12.17 6.74 -1.56
C GLY A 151 13.17 5.59 -1.39
N PHE A 152 13.20 4.68 -2.38
CA PHE A 152 14.04 3.49 -2.35
C PHE A 152 13.76 2.54 -1.17
N THR A 153 12.56 2.57 -0.61
CA THR A 153 12.13 1.55 0.36
C THR A 153 11.90 0.24 -0.38
N VAL A 154 12.49 -0.84 0.14
CA VAL A 154 12.27 -2.21 -0.36
C VAL A 154 11.65 -3.06 0.74
N VAL A 155 10.56 -3.75 0.41
CA VAL A 155 9.82 -4.58 1.37
C VAL A 155 9.82 -6.03 0.91
N HIS A 156 10.35 -6.91 1.75
CA HIS A 156 10.39 -8.35 1.50
C HIS A 156 8.97 -8.94 1.47
N GLN A 157 8.80 -10.01 0.68
CA GLN A 157 7.50 -10.69 0.55
C GLN A 157 6.87 -11.07 1.90
N PHE A 158 5.55 -11.03 1.98
CA PHE A 158 4.74 -11.34 3.15
C PHE A 158 4.92 -10.41 4.36
N CYS A 159 5.67 -9.33 4.26
CA CYS A 159 5.74 -8.33 5.32
C CYS A 159 4.43 -7.53 5.39
N ARG A 160 4.09 -7.12 6.61
CA ARG A 160 2.95 -6.25 6.88
C ARG A 160 3.42 -4.93 7.44
N LEU A 161 2.87 -3.84 6.92
CA LEU A 161 3.14 -2.48 7.38
C LEU A 161 1.86 -1.93 7.99
N GLY A 162 1.87 -1.71 9.29
CA GLY A 162 0.72 -1.24 10.06
C GLY A 162 0.37 0.21 9.72
N ALA A 163 -0.92 0.55 9.88
CA ALA A 163 -1.41 1.88 9.56
C ALA A 163 -0.63 3.00 10.27
N HIS A 164 -0.51 4.14 9.60
CA HIS A 164 0.24 5.31 10.06
C HIS A 164 1.76 5.10 10.23
N SER A 165 2.31 3.94 9.88
CA SER A 165 3.76 3.73 9.94
C SER A 165 4.50 4.54 8.86
N PHE A 166 5.80 4.67 9.04
CA PHE A 166 6.66 5.44 8.14
C PHE A 166 8.02 4.76 7.96
N THR A 167 8.48 4.64 6.72
CA THR A 167 9.87 4.26 6.44
C THR A 167 10.67 5.46 5.98
N ALA A 168 11.84 5.70 6.57
CA ALA A 168 12.78 6.66 6.01
C ALA A 168 13.27 6.18 4.63
N MET A 169 13.82 7.10 3.85
CA MET A 169 14.38 6.74 2.54
C MET A 169 15.45 5.65 2.68
N ASN A 170 15.57 4.81 1.64
CA ASN A 170 16.56 3.73 1.56
C ASN A 170 16.46 2.69 2.71
N SER A 171 15.22 2.36 3.11
CA SER A 171 14.95 1.34 4.14
C SER A 171 14.69 -0.02 3.51
N LEU A 172 15.24 -1.09 4.11
CA LEU A 172 15.07 -2.47 3.67
C LEU A 172 14.38 -3.29 4.77
N LEU A 173 13.12 -3.70 4.54
CA LEU A 173 12.28 -4.39 5.50
C LEU A 173 12.24 -5.90 5.24
N PHE A 174 12.60 -6.69 6.25
CA PHE A 174 12.45 -8.15 6.27
C PHE A 174 11.44 -8.63 7.32
N ALA A 175 10.93 -7.73 8.17
CA ALA A 175 10.01 -7.99 9.26
C ALA A 175 8.83 -7.02 9.21
N ASP A 176 7.77 -7.34 9.95
CA ASP A 176 6.57 -6.52 10.02
C ASP A 176 6.86 -5.16 10.69
N LEU A 177 6.33 -4.07 10.13
CA LEU A 177 6.43 -2.73 10.71
C LEU A 177 5.14 -2.40 11.45
N PRO A 178 5.15 -2.33 12.79
CA PRO A 178 3.93 -2.06 13.56
C PRO A 178 3.31 -0.68 13.26
N PRO A 179 2.00 -0.51 13.50
CA PRO A 179 1.32 0.78 13.36
C PRO A 179 2.06 1.91 14.07
N PHE A 180 2.02 3.09 13.47
CA PHE A 180 2.61 4.33 13.99
C PHE A 180 4.15 4.36 14.05
N VAL A 181 4.83 3.26 13.87
CA VAL A 181 6.29 3.16 14.02
C VAL A 181 6.98 3.76 12.79
N MET A 182 8.08 4.47 13.05
CA MET A 182 9.03 4.94 12.05
C MET A 182 10.27 4.06 12.09
N CYS A 183 10.69 3.56 10.94
CA CYS A 183 11.91 2.76 10.79
C CYS A 183 12.88 3.37 9.78
N GLN A 184 14.15 2.95 9.87
CA GLN A 184 15.22 3.37 8.97
C GLN A 184 16.33 2.32 8.91
N GLY A 185 16.99 2.21 7.77
CA GLY A 185 18.24 1.46 7.62
C GLY A 185 18.14 0.18 6.83
N GLN A 186 19.24 -0.56 6.72
CA GLN A 186 19.42 -1.80 5.96
C GLN A 186 20.20 -2.83 6.79
N PRO A 187 19.54 -3.77 7.46
CA PRO A 187 18.08 -3.91 7.61
C PRO A 187 17.44 -2.73 8.36
N ALA A 188 16.15 -2.53 8.14
CA ALA A 188 15.41 -1.46 8.81
C ALA A 188 15.25 -1.74 10.30
N GLU A 189 15.52 -0.72 11.13
CA GLU A 189 15.37 -0.73 12.58
C GLU A 189 14.34 0.30 13.03
N ALA A 190 13.60 -0.01 14.09
CA ALA A 190 12.66 0.93 14.69
C ALA A 190 13.41 2.10 15.35
N ARG A 191 13.11 3.32 14.94
CA ARG A 191 13.78 4.53 15.44
C ARG A 191 12.90 5.35 16.35
N SER A 192 11.67 5.58 15.94
CA SER A 192 10.71 6.42 16.67
C SER A 192 9.29 6.12 16.20
N MET A 193 8.41 7.07 16.42
CA MET A 193 7.06 7.09 15.86
C MET A 193 6.93 8.14 14.78
N ASN A 194 5.94 7.98 13.92
CA ASN A 194 5.59 8.97 12.89
C ASN A 194 4.87 10.19 13.48
N TYR A 195 5.51 10.91 14.41
CA TYR A 195 4.92 12.05 15.12
C TYR A 195 4.34 13.11 14.18
N GLU A 196 5.10 13.48 13.17
CA GLU A 196 4.69 14.52 12.24
C GLU A 196 3.47 14.10 11.41
N GLY A 197 3.45 12.85 10.96
CA GLY A 197 2.30 12.27 10.26
C GLY A 197 1.05 12.26 11.13
N LEU A 198 1.16 11.86 12.40
CA LEU A 198 0.03 11.86 13.34
C LEU A 198 -0.49 13.26 13.57
N ARG A 199 0.39 14.24 13.82
CA ARG A 199 0.02 15.65 14.01
C ARG A 199 -0.71 16.23 12.80
N ARG A 200 -0.20 15.99 11.58
CA ARG A 200 -0.83 16.45 10.32
C ARG A 200 -2.21 15.84 10.09
N ARG A 201 -2.47 14.65 10.63
CA ARG A 201 -3.76 13.96 10.56
C ARG A 201 -4.71 14.32 11.69
N GLY A 202 -4.40 15.34 12.51
CA GLY A 202 -5.27 15.84 13.56
C GLY A 202 -5.34 14.98 14.82
N PHE A 203 -4.34 14.11 15.06
CA PHE A 203 -4.26 13.39 16.33
C PHE A 203 -4.10 14.42 17.47
N SER A 204 -4.96 14.32 18.49
CA SER A 204 -4.85 15.16 19.68
C SER A 204 -3.55 14.86 20.44
N SER A 205 -3.11 15.82 21.26
CA SER A 205 -1.93 15.64 22.10
C SER A 205 -2.05 14.42 23.00
N GLU A 206 -3.24 14.12 23.51
CA GLU A 206 -3.51 12.94 24.32
C GLU A 206 -3.30 11.65 23.51
N ARG A 207 -3.92 11.52 22.31
CA ARG A 207 -3.72 10.36 21.44
C ARG A 207 -2.24 10.16 21.10
N VAL A 208 -1.51 11.23 20.78
CA VAL A 208 -0.06 11.16 20.52
C VAL A 208 0.71 10.65 21.74
N GLN A 209 0.35 11.06 22.98
CA GLN A 209 0.98 10.55 24.20
C GLN A 209 0.70 9.04 24.40
N VAL A 210 -0.51 8.58 24.13
CA VAL A 210 -0.84 7.14 24.20
C VAL A 210 -0.04 6.34 23.18
N VAL A 211 0.05 6.79 21.92
CA VAL A 211 0.90 6.15 20.90
C VAL A 211 2.36 6.13 21.34
N LYS A 212 2.86 7.19 21.99
CA LYS A 212 4.21 7.22 22.57
C LYS A 212 4.37 6.18 23.70
N ALA A 213 3.37 6.02 24.55
CA ALA A 213 3.39 5.02 25.61
C ALA A 213 3.37 3.59 25.04
N MET A 214 2.60 3.32 23.97
CA MET A 214 2.64 2.05 23.24
C MET A 214 4.02 1.74 22.67
N HIS A 215 4.64 2.72 21.99
CA HIS A 215 5.99 2.57 21.46
C HIS A 215 7.00 2.28 22.59
N LYS A 216 6.90 2.97 23.73
CA LYS A 216 7.76 2.74 24.88
C LYS A 216 7.60 1.30 25.42
N ALA A 217 6.36 0.84 25.62
CA ALA A 217 6.09 -0.53 26.05
C ALA A 217 6.67 -1.59 25.10
N LEU A 218 6.59 -1.35 23.78
CA LEU A 218 7.03 -2.30 22.77
C LEU A 218 8.56 -2.33 22.59
N TYR A 219 9.27 -1.21 22.78
CA TYR A 219 10.68 -1.07 22.39
C TYR A 219 11.63 -0.63 23.50
N ARG A 220 11.16 -0.15 24.65
CA ARG A 220 12.00 0.50 25.67
C ARG A 220 11.87 -0.05 27.08
N ASP A 221 10.76 -0.67 27.42
CA ASP A 221 10.47 -1.11 28.79
C ASP A 221 10.97 -2.55 29.06
N ASN A 222 11.73 -3.16 28.15
CA ASN A 222 12.22 -4.54 28.26
C ASN A 222 11.13 -5.58 28.54
N LEU A 223 9.91 -5.34 28.07
CA LEU A 223 8.79 -6.25 28.19
C LEU A 223 8.85 -7.35 27.11
N THR A 224 8.32 -8.52 27.41
CA THR A 224 7.96 -9.49 26.37
C THR A 224 6.82 -8.92 25.53
N LEU A 225 6.62 -9.46 24.32
CA LEU A 225 5.52 -9.00 23.45
C LEU A 225 4.15 -9.10 24.15
N ALA A 226 3.90 -10.22 24.86
CA ALA A 226 2.67 -10.42 25.61
C ALA A 226 2.48 -9.35 26.70
N GLN A 227 3.51 -9.10 27.50
CA GLN A 227 3.48 -8.05 28.55
C GLN A 227 3.29 -6.64 27.96
N ALA A 228 3.93 -6.34 26.82
CA ALA A 228 3.73 -5.07 26.13
C ALA A 228 2.28 -4.91 25.65
N MET A 229 1.68 -5.97 25.09
CA MET A 229 0.27 -5.97 24.68
C MET A 229 -0.71 -5.80 25.84
N GLU A 230 -0.44 -6.46 26.99
CA GLU A 230 -1.22 -6.27 28.22
C GLU A 230 -1.11 -4.81 28.72
N ARG A 231 0.11 -4.25 28.76
CA ARG A 231 0.29 -2.84 29.14
C ARG A 231 -0.45 -1.89 28.20
N MET A 232 -0.42 -2.17 26.90
CA MET A 232 -1.19 -1.38 25.92
C MET A 232 -2.70 -1.51 26.13
N ALA A 233 -3.21 -2.69 26.47
CA ALA A 233 -4.63 -2.87 26.78
C ALA A 233 -5.06 -2.00 27.98
N MET A 234 -4.22 -1.84 29.00
CA MET A 234 -4.48 -0.94 30.13
C MET A 234 -4.55 0.52 29.68
N LEU A 235 -3.70 0.95 28.72
CA LEU A 235 -3.77 2.30 28.18
C LEU A 235 -5.12 2.62 27.53
N ALA A 236 -5.78 1.63 26.92
CA ALA A 236 -7.12 1.81 26.35
C ALA A 236 -8.19 2.09 27.43
N LEU A 237 -8.02 1.53 28.62
CA LEU A 237 -8.92 1.76 29.78
C LEU A 237 -8.62 3.13 30.42
N GLU A 238 -7.35 3.49 30.54
CA GLU A 238 -6.90 4.78 31.09
C GLU A 238 -7.27 5.96 30.17
N HIS A 239 -7.28 5.73 28.83
CA HIS A 239 -7.50 6.74 27.80
C HIS A 239 -8.54 6.27 26.77
N PRO A 240 -9.84 6.26 27.06
CA PRO A 240 -10.88 5.73 26.16
C PRO A 240 -10.90 6.38 24.76
N ALA A 241 -10.53 7.67 24.65
CA ALA A 241 -10.42 8.36 23.38
C ALA A 241 -9.37 7.77 22.43
N SER A 242 -8.42 6.99 22.94
CA SER A 242 -7.36 6.33 22.19
C SER A 242 -7.56 4.81 22.04
N ALA A 243 -8.71 4.28 22.47
CA ALA A 243 -8.96 2.84 22.44
C ALA A 243 -8.81 2.23 21.03
N GLN A 244 -9.22 2.96 19.99
CA GLN A 244 -9.05 2.52 18.61
C GLN A 244 -7.58 2.45 18.19
N ASP A 245 -6.74 3.37 18.64
CA ASP A 245 -5.30 3.37 18.32
C ASP A 245 -4.61 2.16 19.00
N VAL A 246 -5.01 1.87 20.23
CA VAL A 246 -4.52 0.68 20.96
C VAL A 246 -5.00 -0.61 20.29
N ALA A 247 -6.26 -0.68 19.90
CA ALA A 247 -6.80 -1.83 19.18
C ALA A 247 -6.03 -2.09 17.88
N LEU A 248 -5.81 -1.03 17.08
CA LEU A 248 -5.05 -1.11 15.84
C LEU A 248 -3.65 -1.71 16.04
N MET A 249 -2.94 -1.30 17.09
CA MET A 249 -1.63 -1.85 17.44
C MET A 249 -1.73 -3.31 17.89
N ASN A 250 -2.60 -3.61 18.83
CA ASN A 250 -2.72 -4.96 19.39
C ASN A 250 -3.21 -5.97 18.36
N ASP A 251 -4.17 -5.62 17.52
CA ASP A 251 -4.68 -6.51 16.47
C ASP A 251 -3.60 -6.80 15.42
N PHE A 252 -2.81 -5.78 15.05
CA PHE A 252 -1.67 -5.98 14.18
C PHE A 252 -0.66 -6.97 14.77
N LEU A 253 -0.31 -6.81 16.05
CA LEU A 253 0.65 -7.67 16.74
C LEU A 253 0.12 -9.11 16.91
N ARG A 254 -1.18 -9.29 17.24
CA ARG A 254 -1.81 -10.62 17.33
C ARG A 254 -1.83 -11.37 16.00
N ALA A 255 -2.14 -10.66 14.92
CA ALA A 255 -2.19 -11.24 13.58
C ALA A 255 -0.80 -11.47 12.98
N GLY A 256 0.28 -11.12 13.69
CA GLY A 256 1.66 -11.29 13.26
C GLY A 256 2.05 -12.76 13.10
N SER A 257 2.90 -13.03 12.13
CA SER A 257 3.52 -14.35 11.96
C SER A 257 4.69 -14.49 12.94
N ASP A 258 4.70 -15.56 13.73
CA ASP A 258 5.84 -15.90 14.61
C ASP A 258 7.16 -16.07 13.84
N LYS A 259 7.08 -16.31 12.54
CA LYS A 259 8.24 -16.56 11.68
C LYS A 259 9.02 -15.31 11.28
N ARG A 260 8.37 -14.12 11.24
CA ARG A 260 9.03 -12.88 10.77
C ARG A 260 9.37 -11.92 11.90
N GLY A 261 8.54 -11.90 12.94
CA GLY A 261 8.64 -10.91 14.00
C GLY A 261 8.34 -9.50 13.51
N ILE A 262 8.69 -8.52 14.32
CA ILE A 262 8.56 -7.10 14.02
C ILE A 262 9.92 -6.44 13.88
N VAL A 263 9.98 -5.34 13.13
CA VAL A 263 11.16 -4.44 13.06
C VAL A 263 11.51 -3.98 14.49
N ARG A 264 12.77 -4.15 14.89
CA ARG A 264 13.28 -3.81 16.22
C ARG A 264 14.41 -2.80 16.17
#